data_8122ab5b6c0e15ce3c05f880faf77e9a
#
_entry.id   8122ab5b6c0e15ce3c05f880faf77e9a
#
_cell.length_a   1.000
_cell.length_b   1.000
_cell.length_c   1.000
_cell.angle_alpha   90.00
_cell.angle_beta   90.00
_cell.angle_gamma   90.00
#
_symmetry.space_group_name_H-M   'P 1'
#
loop_
_entity.id
_entity.type
_entity.pdbx_description
1 polymer ?
#
loop_
_entity_poly.entity_id
_entity_poly.type
_entity_poly.pdbx_seq_one_letter_code
_entity_poly.pdbx_strand_id
1 'polypeptide(L)' 'MQDKEIITKWKQGLSKNKLATMYKRQYNQEIKVIRASVRHRHDGRYISSYEALAYVERVIYRYLKERKNK' A
#
# COMPACT_ATOMS: atom_id res chain seq x y z
N MET A 1 3.56 -3.19 -3.03
CA MET A 1 4.45 -2.26 -2.32
C MET A 1 4.50 -2.69 -0.86
N GLN A 2 5.69 -2.89 -0.36
CA GLN A 2 5.85 -3.33 1.03
C GLN A 2 5.84 -2.14 1.99
N ASP A 3 5.50 -2.41 3.24
CA ASP A 3 5.43 -1.37 4.28
C ASP A 3 6.74 -0.59 4.39
N LYS A 4 7.86 -1.30 4.34
CA LYS A 4 9.17 -0.69 4.42
C LYS A 4 9.41 0.31 3.29
N GLU A 5 8.95 -0.01 2.09
CA GLU A 5 9.08 0.88 0.94
C GLU A 5 8.22 2.13 1.10
N ILE A 6 7.02 1.97 1.64
CA ILE A 6 6.13 3.11 1.93
C ILE A 6 6.82 4.08 2.88
N ILE A 7 7.39 3.56 3.95
CA ILE A 7 8.07 4.38 4.95
C ILE A 7 9.29 5.09 4.34
N THR A 8 10.08 4.36 3.56
CA THR A 8 11.26 4.92 2.91
C THR A 8 10.89 6.10 2.02
N LYS A 9 9.86 5.93 1.19
CA LYS A 9 9.42 7.00 0.28
C LYS A 9 8.80 8.16 1.04
N TRP A 10 8.08 7.88 2.12
CA TRP A 10 7.52 8.93 2.96
C TRP A 10 8.62 9.79 3.59
N LYS A 11 9.68 9.17 4.05
CA LYS A 11 10.83 9.90 4.60
C LYS A 11 11.53 10.76 3.55
N GLN A 12 11.42 10.37 2.28
CA GLN A 12 11.98 11.15 1.17
C GLN A 12 11.13 12.37 0.81
N GLY A 13 10.00 12.56 1.46
CA GLY A 13 9.17 13.72 1.26
C GLY A 13 7.91 13.49 0.44
N LEU A 14 7.63 12.25 0.06
CA LEU A 14 6.42 11.94 -0.69
C LEU A 14 5.19 12.07 0.21
N SER A 15 4.13 12.70 -0.31
CA SER A 15 2.91 12.87 0.45
C SER A 15 2.16 11.54 0.61
N LYS A 16 1.31 11.48 1.62
CA LYS A 16 0.46 10.31 1.84
C LYS A 16 -0.42 10.01 0.64
N ASN A 17 -0.97 11.05 0.03
CA ASN A 17 -1.83 10.88 -1.14
C ASN A 17 -1.07 10.29 -2.31
N LYS A 18 0.14 10.75 -2.54
CA LYS A 18 0.98 10.22 -3.61
C LYS A 18 1.35 8.77 -3.35
N LEU A 19 1.72 8.45 -2.12
CA LEU A 19 2.03 7.08 -1.73
C LEU A 19 0.80 6.17 -1.90
N ALA A 20 -0.37 6.67 -1.54
CA ALA A 20 -1.61 5.92 -1.71
C ALA A 20 -1.89 5.63 -3.18
N THR A 21 -1.66 6.59 -4.05
CA THR A 21 -1.84 6.42 -5.49
C THR A 21 -0.89 5.35 -6.02
N MET A 22 0.37 5.41 -5.63
CA MET A 22 1.37 4.44 -6.05
C MET A 22 1.03 3.04 -5.54
N TYR A 23 0.65 2.94 -4.28
CA TYR A 23 0.26 1.68 -3.67
C TYR A 23 -0.94 1.07 -4.38
N LYS A 24 -1.96 1.88 -4.64
CA LYS A 24 -3.16 1.44 -5.33
C LYS A 24 -2.85 0.88 -6.71
N ARG A 25 -2.04 1.60 -7.48
CA ARG A 25 -1.66 1.18 -8.83
C ARG A 25 -0.94 -0.16 -8.81
N GLN A 26 0.03 -0.30 -7.94
CA GLN A 26 0.83 -1.51 -7.85
C GLN A 26 -0.01 -2.69 -7.38
N TYR A 27 -0.81 -2.47 -6.36
CA TYR A 27 -1.69 -3.51 -5.83
C TYR A 27 -2.67 -3.99 -6.88
N ASN A 28 -3.33 -3.07 -7.56
CA ASN A 28 -4.31 -3.41 -8.58
C ASN A 28 -3.67 -4.09 -9.78
N GLN A 29 -2.45 -3.72 -10.12
CA GLN A 29 -1.71 -4.38 -11.19
C GLN A 29 -1.40 -5.83 -10.81
N GLU A 30 -0.99 -6.07 -9.57
CA GLU A 30 -0.73 -7.42 -9.08
C GLU A 30 -2.00 -8.27 -9.10
N ILE A 31 -3.13 -7.70 -8.67
CA ILE A 31 -4.42 -8.39 -8.71
C ILE A 31 -4.81 -8.72 -10.15
N LYS A 32 -4.57 -7.80 -11.07
CA LYS A 32 -4.87 -8.01 -12.48
C LYS A 32 -4.07 -9.19 -13.03
N VAL A 33 -2.81 -9.28 -12.71
CA VAL A 33 -1.95 -10.38 -13.14
C VAL A 33 -2.42 -11.70 -12.55
N ILE A 34 -2.75 -11.73 -11.26
CA ILE A 34 -3.23 -12.91 -10.58
C ILE A 34 -4.55 -13.39 -11.19
N ARG A 35 -5.45 -12.46 -11.50
CA ARG A 35 -6.74 -12.80 -12.11
C ARG A 35 -6.58 -13.32 -13.53
N ALA A 36 -5.59 -12.84 -14.25
CA ALA A 36 -5.30 -13.30 -15.60
C ALA A 36 -4.71 -14.71 -15.60
N SER A 37 -4.04 -15.12 -14.54
CA SER A 37 -3.56 -16.50 -14.42
C SER A 37 -4.68 -17.36 -13.84
N VAL A 38 -5.49 -17.81 -14.71
CA VAL A 38 -6.84 -18.40 -14.58
C VAL A 38 -7.01 -19.52 -13.56
N ARG A 39 -5.93 -19.99 -12.97
CA ARG A 39 -5.99 -21.19 -12.13
C ARG A 39 -6.14 -20.90 -10.65
N HIS A 40 -6.12 -19.65 -10.26
CA HIS A 40 -6.21 -19.32 -8.85
C HIS A 40 -7.53 -18.65 -8.54
N ARG A 41 -8.28 -19.28 -7.65
CA ARG A 41 -9.40 -18.62 -7.01
C ARG A 41 -8.81 -17.58 -6.07
N HIS A 42 -8.61 -16.41 -6.59
CA HIS A 42 -8.14 -15.32 -5.76
C HIS A 42 -9.32 -14.42 -5.45
N ASP A 43 -9.63 -14.31 -4.17
CA ASP A 43 -10.69 -13.42 -3.71
C ASP A 43 -10.24 -11.97 -3.69
N GLY A 44 -9.05 -11.69 -4.18
CA GLY A 44 -8.51 -10.35 -4.25
C GLY A 44 -9.27 -9.50 -5.23
N ARG A 45 -9.79 -8.40 -4.74
CA ARG A 45 -10.47 -7.40 -5.54
C ARG A 45 -9.62 -6.13 -5.57
N TYR A 46 -9.87 -5.31 -6.57
CA TYR A 46 -9.21 -4.02 -6.65
C TYR A 46 -9.54 -3.17 -5.43
N ILE A 47 -8.58 -2.36 -5.01
CA ILE A 47 -8.80 -1.44 -3.90
C ILE A 47 -9.09 -0.04 -4.43
N SER A 48 -9.87 0.70 -3.65
CA SER A 48 -10.18 2.09 -3.95
C SER A 48 -9.08 3.01 -3.47
N SER A 49 -9.12 4.26 -3.91
CA SER A 49 -8.17 5.28 -3.43
C SER A 49 -8.28 5.47 -1.93
N TYR A 50 -9.49 5.41 -1.40
CA TYR A 50 -9.72 5.55 0.03
C TYR A 50 -9.06 4.41 0.82
N GLU A 51 -9.22 3.19 0.34
CA GLU A 51 -8.63 2.03 0.99
C GLU A 51 -7.10 2.10 0.97
N ALA A 52 -6.54 2.52 -0.16
CA ALA A 52 -5.09 2.68 -0.30
C ALA A 52 -4.55 3.75 0.66
N LEU A 53 -5.25 4.88 0.77
CA LEU A 53 -4.85 5.93 1.68
C LEU A 53 -4.93 5.47 3.13
N ALA A 54 -5.99 4.77 3.49
CA ALA A 54 -6.14 4.23 4.84
C ALA A 54 -4.99 3.27 5.18
N TYR A 55 -4.59 2.44 4.24
CA TYR A 55 -3.49 1.53 4.44
C TYR A 55 -2.16 2.28 4.66
N VAL A 56 -1.88 3.25 3.81
CA VAL A 56 -0.65 4.06 3.93
C VAL A 56 -0.60 4.79 5.27
N GLU A 57 -1.72 5.38 5.69
CA GLU A 57 -1.79 6.07 6.97
C GLU A 57 -1.55 5.11 8.14
N ARG A 58 -2.08 3.91 8.06
CA ARG A 58 -1.87 2.89 9.09
C ARG A 58 -0.40 2.50 9.19
N VAL A 59 0.25 2.32 8.06
CA VAL A 59 1.67 1.96 8.03
C VAL A 59 2.51 3.06 8.67
N ILE A 60 2.26 4.31 8.31
CA ILE A 60 2.98 5.46 8.85
C ILE A 60 2.72 5.59 10.35
N TYR A 61 1.47 5.47 10.76
CA TYR A 61 1.10 5.56 12.18
C TYR A 61 1.83 4.50 13.01
N ARG A 62 1.85 3.28 12.52
CA ARG A 62 2.51 2.17 13.19
C ARG A 62 4.00 2.43 13.34
N TYR A 63 4.63 2.93 12.27
CA TYR A 63 6.04 3.27 12.28
C TYR A 63 6.36 4.33 13.33
N LEU A 64 5.57 5.40 13.37
CA LEU A 64 5.77 6.47 14.34
C LEU A 64 5.57 6.00 15.77
N LYS A 65 4.58 5.15 15.98
CA LYS A 65 4.30 4.59 17.29
C LYS A 65 5.47 3.71 17.79
N GLU A 66 6.01 2.90 16.93
CA GLU A 66 7.14 2.04 17.26
C GLU A 66 8.37 2.86 17.64
N ARG A 67 8.60 3.97 16.95
CA ARG A 67 9.72 4.86 17.27
C ARG A 67 9.58 5.49 18.64
N LYS A 68 8.37 5.85 19.04
CA LYS A 68 8.12 6.47 20.33
C LYS A 68 8.37 5.51 21.50
N ASN A 69 8.23 4.23 21.26
CA ASN A 69 8.36 3.22 22.30
C ASN A 69 9.79 2.69 22.47
N LYS A 70 10.72 3.28 21.77
CA LYS A 70 12.14 2.89 21.91
C LYS A 70 12.89 3.87 22.81
#